data_88856b7a93150254fa16a2b8ffdc3519
#
_entry.id   88856b7a93150254fa16a2b8ffdc3519
#
_cell.length_a   1.000
_cell.length_b   1.000
_cell.length_c   1.000
_cell.angle_alpha   90.00
_cell.angle_beta   90.00
_cell.angle_gamma   90.00
#
_symmetry.space_group_name_H-M   'P 1'
#
loop_
_entity.id
_entity.type
_entity.pdbx_description
1 polymer ?
#
loop_
_entity_poly.entity_id
_entity_poly.type
_entity_poly.pdbx_seq_one_letter_code
_entity_poly.pdbx_strand_id
1 'polypeptide(L)'
;MTKTYDLAIVGGGIMGCSTALRLAEDGMKTIVLDQGDLGQGASGVNAGTLSLQIKRVKLMPYALKGHSEWEAMGEAVGFKKTGGFTLAFTEHEAELLYERQALQADAGAPITFVSNNALRAAEQNLSHKVLAASYCPEDGYANSSLTGQYYRIRLKENEVQFREKCNVKLITRNSSGFNLTTSCGTVHATRLLLAAGAWLKPIAAHLAVDLPIRTRVNTVSVTERMSPLISSIV
;
A
#
# COMPACT_ATOMS: atom_id res chain seq x y z
N MET A 1 5.66 33.20 14.66
CA MET A 1 5.75 33.14 13.19
C MET A 1 5.11 31.83 12.72
N THR A 2 4.18 31.88 11.80
CA THR A 2 3.56 30.68 11.22
C THR A 2 4.60 29.95 10.37
N LYS A 3 4.92 28.70 10.71
CA LYS A 3 5.91 27.92 9.99
C LYS A 3 5.35 27.58 8.61
N THR A 4 6.02 28.00 7.54
CA THR A 4 5.61 27.73 6.15
C THR A 4 6.31 26.48 5.65
N TYR A 5 5.57 25.62 4.94
CA TYR A 5 6.06 24.40 4.33
C TYR A 5 5.98 24.50 2.80
N ASP A 6 6.85 23.79 2.10
CA ASP A 6 6.77 23.66 0.65
C ASP A 6 5.58 22.79 0.24
N LEU A 7 5.29 21.77 1.08
CA LEU A 7 4.18 20.85 0.85
C LEU A 7 3.51 20.46 2.17
N ALA A 8 2.19 20.57 2.24
CA ALA A 8 1.37 19.89 3.24
C ALA A 8 0.75 18.63 2.63
N ILE A 9 0.84 17.52 3.36
CA ILE A 9 0.27 16.22 2.98
C ILE A 9 -0.84 15.91 3.97
N VAL A 10 -2.06 15.73 3.48
CA VAL A 10 -3.21 15.32 4.30
C VAL A 10 -3.46 13.84 4.13
N GLY A 11 -3.19 13.08 5.18
CA GLY A 11 -3.24 11.62 5.24
C GLY A 11 -1.87 11.00 5.48
N GLY A 12 -1.70 10.38 6.64
CA GLY A 12 -0.49 9.70 7.11
C GLY A 12 -0.51 8.19 6.85
N GLY A 13 -1.21 7.76 5.81
CA GLY A 13 -1.11 6.39 5.31
C GLY A 13 0.19 6.17 4.52
N ILE A 14 0.37 4.95 3.97
CA ILE A 14 1.58 4.60 3.20
C ILE A 14 1.87 5.59 2.07
N MET A 15 0.83 6.06 1.35
CA MET A 15 0.99 6.99 0.24
C MET A 15 1.52 8.35 0.71
N GLY A 16 0.97 8.90 1.79
CA GLY A 16 1.41 10.20 2.32
C GLY A 16 2.80 10.13 2.93
N CYS A 17 3.07 9.12 3.73
CA CYS A 17 4.36 8.97 4.42
C CYS A 17 5.51 8.66 3.43
N SER A 18 5.31 7.74 2.47
CA SER A 18 6.33 7.42 1.47
C SER A 18 6.65 8.62 0.58
N THR A 19 5.62 9.38 0.18
CA THR A 19 5.81 10.62 -0.59
C THR A 19 6.59 11.66 0.22
N ALA A 20 6.25 11.83 1.50
CA ALA A 20 6.96 12.77 2.37
C ALA A 20 8.44 12.45 2.51
N LEU A 21 8.79 11.16 2.69
CA LEU A 21 10.19 10.72 2.77
C LEU A 21 10.93 11.00 1.47
N ARG A 22 10.35 10.63 0.33
CA ARG A 22 10.99 10.84 -0.96
C ARG A 22 11.26 12.31 -1.26
N LEU A 23 10.31 13.19 -0.94
CA LEU A 23 10.47 14.63 -1.14
C LEU A 23 11.42 15.27 -0.14
N ALA A 24 11.58 14.70 1.04
CA ALA A 24 12.60 15.16 2.00
C ALA A 24 14.03 14.87 1.50
N GLU A 25 14.24 13.74 0.82
CA GLU A 25 15.50 13.42 0.14
C GLU A 25 15.87 14.49 -0.91
N ASP A 26 14.85 15.10 -1.55
CA ASP A 26 15.02 16.21 -2.49
C ASP A 26 15.10 17.60 -1.79
N GLY A 27 15.20 17.63 -0.47
CA GLY A 27 15.32 18.86 0.34
C GLY A 27 14.00 19.61 0.52
N MET A 28 12.85 19.06 0.15
CA MET A 28 11.55 19.72 0.27
C MET A 28 11.05 19.68 1.71
N LYS A 29 10.70 20.85 2.26
CA LYS A 29 10.18 20.99 3.62
C LYS A 29 8.72 20.57 3.67
N THR A 30 8.46 19.36 4.09
CA THR A 30 7.14 18.76 4.12
C THR A 30 6.55 18.65 5.52
N ILE A 31 5.21 18.62 5.62
CA ILE A 31 4.46 18.23 6.82
C ILE A 31 3.38 17.23 6.48
N VAL A 32 3.29 16.15 7.26
CA VAL A 32 2.21 15.17 7.17
C VAL A 32 1.20 15.42 8.28
N LEU A 33 -0.09 15.46 7.94
CA LEU A 33 -1.20 15.64 8.87
C LEU A 33 -2.13 14.45 8.80
N ASP A 34 -2.41 13.79 9.92
CA ASP A 34 -3.38 12.70 10.00
C ASP A 34 -4.34 12.90 11.17
N GLN A 35 -5.61 12.58 10.96
CA GLN A 35 -6.64 12.65 12.01
C GLN A 35 -6.48 11.55 13.09
N GLY A 36 -5.84 10.44 12.74
CA GLY A 36 -5.45 9.35 13.63
C GLY A 36 -3.95 9.27 13.83
N ASP A 37 -3.46 8.10 14.16
CA ASP A 37 -2.03 7.78 14.16
C ASP A 37 -1.58 7.40 12.75
N LEU A 38 -0.28 7.57 12.44
CA LEU A 38 0.26 7.19 11.14
C LEU A 38 0.00 5.70 10.84
N GLY A 39 -0.44 5.42 9.63
CA GLY A 39 -0.69 4.06 9.16
C GLY A 39 -1.94 3.38 9.73
N GLN A 40 -2.76 4.02 10.55
CA GLN A 40 -3.95 3.41 11.17
C GLN A 40 -5.10 3.12 10.20
N GLY A 41 -5.19 3.82 9.07
CA GLY A 41 -6.22 3.55 8.07
C GLY A 41 -5.98 2.22 7.33
N ALA A 42 -6.45 2.12 6.10
CA ALA A 42 -6.30 0.92 5.27
C ALA A 42 -4.85 0.42 5.16
N SER A 43 -3.86 1.29 5.37
CA SER A 43 -2.44 0.94 5.36
C SER A 43 -2.03 0.02 6.51
N GLY A 44 -2.70 0.07 7.66
CA GLY A 44 -2.38 -0.73 8.85
C GLY A 44 -3.35 -1.88 9.13
N VAL A 45 -4.48 -1.94 8.42
CA VAL A 45 -5.55 -2.91 8.69
C VAL A 45 -5.91 -3.73 7.43
N ASN A 46 -4.91 -4.26 6.76
CA ASN A 46 -5.08 -5.11 5.59
C ASN A 46 -4.37 -6.45 5.79
N ALA A 47 -4.59 -7.39 4.87
CA ALA A 47 -4.02 -8.74 4.96
C ALA A 47 -2.49 -8.79 4.81
N GLY A 48 -1.87 -7.70 4.38
CA GLY A 48 -0.42 -7.62 4.20
C GLY A 48 0.13 -8.35 2.98
N THR A 49 -0.73 -8.92 2.15
CA THR A 49 -0.33 -9.68 0.95
C THR A 49 0.38 -8.79 -0.08
N LEU A 50 1.56 -9.19 -0.47
CA LEU A 50 2.39 -8.56 -1.48
C LEU A 50 2.52 -9.53 -2.67
N SER A 51 1.62 -9.41 -3.64
CA SER A 51 1.60 -10.29 -4.80
C SER A 51 1.69 -9.51 -6.10
N LEU A 52 2.58 -9.93 -6.99
CA LEU A 52 2.70 -9.43 -8.36
C LEU A 52 1.63 -10.04 -9.26
N GLN A 53 1.22 -11.28 -8.98
CA GLN A 53 0.28 -12.05 -9.81
C GLN A 53 -1.10 -11.40 -9.91
N ILE A 54 -1.56 -10.67 -8.88
CA ILE A 54 -2.86 -10.00 -8.89
C ILE A 54 -2.83 -8.61 -9.55
N LYS A 55 -1.66 -8.14 -9.98
CA LYS A 55 -1.53 -6.80 -10.57
C LYS A 55 -1.91 -6.78 -12.05
N ARG A 56 -2.49 -5.67 -12.48
CA ARG A 56 -2.71 -5.42 -13.91
C ARG A 56 -1.38 -5.25 -14.62
N VAL A 57 -1.23 -5.80 -15.82
CA VAL A 57 0.01 -5.75 -16.61
C VAL A 57 0.57 -4.33 -16.73
N LYS A 58 -0.26 -3.36 -17.09
CA LYS A 58 0.14 -1.95 -17.21
C LYS A 58 0.66 -1.30 -15.93
N LEU A 59 0.39 -1.91 -14.76
CA LEU A 59 0.87 -1.44 -13.46
C LEU A 59 2.11 -2.21 -12.99
N MET A 60 2.58 -3.19 -13.76
CA MET A 60 3.69 -4.05 -13.36
C MET A 60 4.98 -3.29 -13.02
N PRO A 61 5.42 -2.28 -13.79
CA PRO A 61 6.62 -1.51 -13.42
C PRO A 61 6.54 -0.86 -12.04
N TYR A 62 5.35 -0.35 -11.69
CA TYR A 62 5.10 0.23 -10.35
C TYR A 62 5.02 -0.84 -9.26
N ALA A 63 4.44 -2.00 -9.60
CA ALA A 63 4.32 -3.12 -8.67
C ALA A 63 5.68 -3.70 -8.32
N LEU A 64 6.55 -3.90 -9.32
CA LEU A 64 7.93 -4.37 -9.13
C LEU A 64 8.74 -3.40 -8.27
N LYS A 65 8.64 -2.08 -8.55
CA LYS A 65 9.29 -1.06 -7.73
C LYS A 65 8.75 -1.07 -6.30
N GLY A 66 7.42 -1.10 -6.14
CA GLY A 66 6.80 -1.17 -4.81
C GLY A 66 7.23 -2.43 -4.03
N HIS A 67 7.37 -3.55 -4.72
CA HIS A 67 7.85 -4.79 -4.11
C HIS A 67 9.28 -4.65 -3.59
N SER A 68 10.19 -4.07 -4.38
CA SER A 68 11.57 -3.82 -3.96
C SER A 68 11.65 -2.85 -2.76
N GLU A 69 10.77 -1.88 -2.67
CA GLU A 69 10.67 -0.98 -1.51
C GLU A 69 10.26 -1.76 -0.24
N TRP A 70 9.27 -2.67 -0.33
CA TRP A 70 8.89 -3.53 0.79
C TRP A 70 10.02 -4.47 1.22
N GLU A 71 10.75 -5.04 0.27
CA GLU A 71 11.93 -5.87 0.54
C GLU A 71 13.01 -5.07 1.27
N ALA A 72 13.25 -3.82 0.85
CA ALA A 72 14.19 -2.91 1.51
C ALA A 72 13.77 -2.54 2.93
N MET A 73 12.46 -2.45 3.22
CA MET A 73 11.95 -2.26 4.58
C MET A 73 12.19 -3.51 5.47
N GLY A 74 12.19 -4.70 4.90
CA GLY A 74 12.58 -5.95 5.51
C GLY A 74 11.88 -6.27 6.83
N GLU A 75 12.67 -6.65 7.82
CA GLU A 75 12.17 -7.05 9.15
C GLU A 75 11.43 -5.93 9.89
N ALA A 76 11.74 -4.66 9.60
CA ALA A 76 11.08 -3.53 10.26
C ALA A 76 9.56 -3.49 10.00
N VAL A 77 9.11 -4.11 8.92
CA VAL A 77 7.69 -4.30 8.58
C VAL A 77 7.27 -5.78 8.55
N GLY A 78 8.12 -6.68 9.06
CA GLY A 78 7.88 -8.12 9.05
C GLY A 78 7.72 -8.68 7.64
N PHE A 79 8.45 -8.13 6.65
CA PHE A 79 8.43 -8.62 5.27
C PHE A 79 8.98 -10.03 5.19
N LYS A 80 8.27 -10.90 4.48
CA LYS A 80 8.69 -12.27 4.17
C LYS A 80 8.36 -12.61 2.74
N LYS A 81 9.37 -13.05 2.00
CA LYS A 81 9.24 -13.62 0.66
C LYS A 81 8.97 -15.11 0.81
N THR A 82 7.75 -15.52 0.57
CA THR A 82 7.30 -16.92 0.73
C THR A 82 7.00 -17.59 -0.60
N GLY A 83 7.04 -16.81 -1.68
CA GLY A 83 6.41 -17.19 -2.92
C GLY A 83 4.89 -17.13 -2.80
N GLY A 84 4.23 -17.27 -3.95
CA GLY A 84 2.78 -17.26 -4.01
C GLY A 84 2.25 -18.05 -5.19
N PHE A 85 1.07 -18.64 -5.02
CA PHE A 85 0.36 -19.35 -6.08
C PHE A 85 -0.93 -18.60 -6.45
N THR A 86 -1.25 -18.59 -7.73
CA THR A 86 -2.62 -18.29 -8.19
C THR A 86 -3.18 -19.57 -8.75
N LEU A 87 -4.35 -19.97 -8.25
CA LEU A 87 -4.97 -21.26 -8.52
C LEU A 87 -6.14 -21.11 -9.48
N ALA A 88 -6.30 -22.08 -10.36
CA ALA A 88 -7.47 -22.23 -11.24
C ALA A 88 -8.19 -23.55 -10.92
N PHE A 89 -9.53 -23.49 -10.82
CA PHE A 89 -10.39 -24.64 -10.47
C PHE A 89 -11.26 -25.08 -11.63
N THR A 90 -11.32 -24.28 -12.71
CA THR A 90 -12.06 -24.60 -13.95
C THR A 90 -11.13 -24.44 -15.15
N GLU A 91 -11.47 -25.07 -16.27
CA GLU A 91 -10.72 -24.95 -17.52
C GLU A 91 -10.66 -23.48 -17.98
N HIS A 92 -11.76 -22.77 -17.90
CA HIS A 92 -11.82 -21.35 -18.25
C HIS A 92 -10.88 -20.48 -17.36
N GLU A 93 -10.84 -20.75 -16.06
CA GLU A 93 -9.90 -20.07 -15.16
C GLU A 93 -8.45 -20.40 -15.51
N ALA A 94 -8.17 -21.64 -15.90
CA ALA A 94 -6.83 -22.05 -16.32
C ALA A 94 -6.38 -21.34 -17.62
N GLU A 95 -7.27 -21.19 -18.60
CA GLU A 95 -7.02 -20.43 -19.83
C GLU A 95 -6.70 -18.95 -19.51
N LEU A 96 -7.56 -18.30 -18.72
CA LEU A 96 -7.34 -16.91 -18.28
C LEU A 96 -6.04 -16.74 -17.50
N LEU A 97 -5.72 -17.71 -16.64
CA LEU A 97 -4.47 -17.70 -15.87
C LEU A 97 -3.26 -17.80 -16.79
N TYR A 98 -3.33 -18.66 -17.82
CA TYR A 98 -2.29 -18.83 -18.81
C TYR A 98 -2.01 -17.54 -19.59
N GLU A 99 -3.06 -16.95 -20.17
CA GLU A 99 -2.95 -15.72 -20.95
C GLU A 99 -2.38 -14.58 -20.09
N ARG A 100 -2.89 -14.44 -18.87
CA ARG A 100 -2.47 -13.39 -17.95
C ARG A 100 -1.01 -13.56 -17.50
N GLN A 101 -0.60 -14.79 -17.20
CA GLN A 101 0.76 -15.09 -16.76
C GLN A 101 1.78 -14.69 -17.84
N ALA A 102 1.52 -15.04 -19.11
CA ALA A 102 2.39 -14.68 -20.21
C ALA A 102 2.58 -13.16 -20.32
N LEU A 103 1.49 -12.40 -20.29
CA LEU A 103 1.54 -10.94 -20.34
C LEU A 103 2.25 -10.31 -19.14
N GLN A 104 2.11 -10.89 -17.95
CA GLN A 104 2.78 -10.40 -16.74
C GLN A 104 4.26 -10.74 -16.74
N ALA A 105 4.64 -11.90 -17.25
CA ALA A 105 6.04 -12.30 -17.43
C ALA A 105 6.77 -11.38 -18.44
N ASP A 106 6.13 -11.07 -19.56
CA ASP A 106 6.63 -10.12 -20.57
C ASP A 106 6.81 -8.71 -19.97
N ALA A 107 5.98 -8.35 -18.98
CA ALA A 107 6.11 -7.10 -18.24
C ALA A 107 7.14 -7.15 -17.10
N GLY A 108 7.93 -8.23 -17.00
CA GLY A 108 9.05 -8.39 -16.08
C GLY A 108 8.71 -9.06 -14.74
N ALA A 109 7.50 -9.57 -14.53
CA ALA A 109 7.18 -10.32 -13.32
C ALA A 109 7.68 -11.77 -13.45
N PRO A 110 8.41 -12.32 -12.45
CA PRO A 110 8.96 -13.67 -12.51
C PRO A 110 7.89 -14.74 -12.21
N ILE A 111 6.85 -14.76 -13.03
CA ILE A 111 5.70 -15.66 -12.87
C ILE A 111 5.83 -16.82 -13.86
N THR A 112 5.66 -18.03 -13.37
CA THR A 112 5.74 -19.25 -14.17
C THR A 112 4.55 -20.16 -13.93
N PHE A 113 4.20 -20.99 -14.91
CA PHE A 113 3.26 -22.10 -14.71
C PHE A 113 3.94 -23.22 -13.94
N VAL A 114 3.20 -23.86 -13.05
CA VAL A 114 3.66 -25.03 -12.31
C VAL A 114 2.77 -26.25 -12.62
N SER A 115 3.40 -27.40 -12.73
CA SER A 115 2.64 -28.66 -12.88
C SER A 115 1.92 -29.00 -11.58
N ASN A 116 0.82 -29.78 -11.70
CA ASN A 116 0.09 -30.25 -10.50
C ASN A 116 0.98 -31.03 -9.55
N ASN A 117 1.94 -31.81 -10.06
CA ASN A 117 2.87 -32.54 -9.20
C ASN A 117 3.79 -31.58 -8.42
N ALA A 118 4.32 -30.55 -9.08
CA ALA A 118 5.15 -29.54 -8.40
C ALA A 118 4.35 -28.74 -7.36
N LEU A 119 3.10 -28.37 -7.68
CA LEU A 119 2.19 -27.72 -6.75
C LEU A 119 1.94 -28.59 -5.51
N ARG A 120 1.64 -29.88 -5.70
CA ARG A 120 1.39 -30.82 -4.60
C ARG A 120 2.63 -31.10 -3.75
N ALA A 121 3.80 -31.09 -4.37
CA ALA A 121 5.07 -31.23 -3.65
C ALA A 121 5.35 -29.99 -2.77
N ALA A 122 4.99 -28.80 -3.25
CA ALA A 122 5.18 -27.54 -2.52
C ALA A 122 4.11 -27.34 -1.43
N GLU A 123 2.84 -27.61 -1.73
CA GLU A 123 1.70 -27.31 -0.86
C GLU A 123 0.72 -28.51 -0.82
N GLN A 124 1.00 -29.44 0.07
CA GLN A 124 0.25 -30.71 0.18
C GLN A 124 -1.21 -30.54 0.65
N ASN A 125 -1.49 -29.45 1.36
CA ASN A 125 -2.81 -29.17 1.93
C ASN A 125 -3.76 -28.42 0.98
N LEU A 126 -3.32 -28.08 -0.23
CA LEU A 126 -4.21 -27.47 -1.21
C LEU A 126 -5.25 -28.47 -1.73
N SER A 127 -6.43 -27.95 -2.06
CA SER A 127 -7.53 -28.74 -2.58
C SER A 127 -7.14 -29.54 -3.84
N HIS A 128 -7.52 -30.80 -3.91
CA HIS A 128 -7.35 -31.64 -5.10
C HIS A 128 -8.13 -31.16 -6.33
N LYS A 129 -9.05 -30.22 -6.16
CA LYS A 129 -9.83 -29.63 -7.25
C LYS A 129 -9.05 -28.58 -8.08
N VAL A 130 -7.84 -28.22 -7.67
CA VAL A 130 -6.98 -27.29 -8.43
C VAL A 130 -6.58 -27.97 -9.74
N LEU A 131 -6.91 -27.33 -10.88
CA LEU A 131 -6.59 -27.81 -12.23
C LEU A 131 -5.26 -27.24 -12.72
N ALA A 132 -4.97 -25.99 -12.44
CA ALA A 132 -3.75 -25.31 -12.86
C ALA A 132 -3.32 -24.28 -11.80
N ALA A 133 -2.03 -23.94 -11.82
CA ALA A 133 -1.48 -22.91 -10.95
C ALA A 133 -0.35 -22.16 -11.65
N SER A 134 -0.21 -20.87 -11.33
CA SER A 134 1.00 -20.10 -11.58
C SER A 134 1.71 -19.82 -10.25
N TYR A 135 3.02 -19.64 -10.31
CA TYR A 135 3.87 -19.36 -9.15
C TYR A 135 4.72 -18.12 -9.39
N CYS A 136 4.81 -17.28 -8.38
CA CYS A 136 5.73 -16.15 -8.33
C CYS A 136 6.64 -16.27 -7.10
N PRO A 137 7.96 -16.46 -7.28
CA PRO A 137 8.88 -16.58 -6.15
C PRO A 137 9.03 -15.28 -5.35
N GLU A 138 8.73 -14.14 -5.95
CA GLU A 138 8.82 -12.83 -5.32
C GLU A 138 7.62 -12.50 -4.43
N ASP A 139 6.50 -13.20 -4.59
CA ASP A 139 5.31 -12.96 -3.79
C ASP A 139 5.57 -13.29 -2.30
N GLY A 140 4.84 -12.62 -1.42
CA GLY A 140 5.02 -12.78 0.02
C GLY A 140 4.08 -11.89 0.81
N TYR A 141 4.46 -11.55 2.02
CA TYR A 141 3.64 -10.70 2.88
C TYR A 141 4.48 -9.78 3.77
N ALA A 142 3.84 -8.74 4.30
CA ALA A 142 4.36 -7.89 5.35
C ALA A 142 3.30 -7.71 6.45
N ASN A 143 3.73 -7.36 7.66
CA ASN A 143 2.81 -7.02 8.73
C ASN A 143 2.35 -5.57 8.58
N SER A 144 1.15 -5.38 8.04
CA SER A 144 0.59 -4.05 7.81
C SER A 144 0.50 -3.19 9.08
N SER A 145 0.31 -3.79 10.25
CA SER A 145 0.22 -3.06 11.53
C SER A 145 1.54 -2.38 11.93
N LEU A 146 2.68 -2.82 11.40
CA LEU A 146 3.99 -2.22 11.64
C LEU A 146 4.26 -0.99 10.75
N THR A 147 3.47 -0.79 9.68
CA THR A 147 3.68 0.28 8.70
C THR A 147 3.71 1.67 9.35
N GLY A 148 2.77 1.93 10.26
CA GLY A 148 2.72 3.23 10.95
C GLY A 148 3.94 3.50 11.82
N GLN A 149 4.41 2.50 12.55
CA GLN A 149 5.62 2.59 13.38
C GLN A 149 6.85 2.81 12.51
N TYR A 150 6.99 2.05 11.44
CA TYR A 150 8.09 2.19 10.49
C TYR A 150 8.17 3.63 9.96
N TYR A 151 7.08 4.16 9.42
CA TYR A 151 7.09 5.52 8.87
C TYR A 151 7.30 6.59 9.94
N ARG A 152 6.80 6.41 11.16
CA ARG A 152 7.05 7.36 12.27
C ARG A 152 8.54 7.48 12.56
N ILE A 153 9.27 6.37 12.55
CA ILE A 153 10.73 6.34 12.74
C ILE A 153 11.42 7.02 11.57
N ARG A 154 11.11 6.59 10.33
CA ARG A 154 11.77 7.11 9.14
C ARG A 154 11.54 8.60 8.91
N LEU A 155 10.33 9.10 9.17
CA LEU A 155 10.02 10.53 9.08
C LEU A 155 10.83 11.34 10.09
N LYS A 156 10.99 10.83 11.32
CA LYS A 156 11.83 11.50 12.35
C LYS A 156 13.29 11.53 11.95
N GLU A 157 13.84 10.42 11.48
CA GLU A 157 15.24 10.32 11.03
C GLU A 157 15.55 11.27 9.87
N ASN A 158 14.57 11.54 9.01
CA ASN A 158 14.69 12.46 7.87
C ASN A 158 14.15 13.87 8.18
N GLU A 159 13.97 14.21 9.46
CA GLU A 159 13.52 15.52 9.94
C GLU A 159 12.18 16.00 9.33
N VAL A 160 11.38 15.08 8.79
CA VAL A 160 10.06 15.40 8.26
C VAL A 160 9.09 15.64 9.40
N GLN A 161 8.41 16.79 9.35
CA GLN A 161 7.39 17.12 10.34
C GLN A 161 6.13 16.32 10.11
N PHE A 162 5.53 15.79 11.17
CA PHE A 162 4.20 15.19 11.11
C PHE A 162 3.39 15.50 12.37
N ARG A 163 2.06 15.46 12.24
CA ARG A 163 1.12 15.62 13.35
C ARG A 163 0.08 14.53 13.28
N GLU A 164 0.07 13.67 14.26
CA GLU A 164 -0.94 12.64 14.50
C GLU A 164 -2.09 13.25 15.31
N LYS A 165 -3.28 12.64 15.23
CA LYS A 165 -4.52 13.11 15.88
C LYS A 165 -4.83 14.56 15.55
N CYS A 166 -4.47 14.98 14.35
CA CYS A 166 -4.55 16.34 13.86
C CYS A 166 -5.51 16.39 12.66
N ASN A 167 -6.78 16.59 12.97
CA ASN A 167 -7.84 16.64 11.96
C ASN A 167 -7.81 17.94 11.17
N VAL A 168 -7.78 17.87 9.85
CA VAL A 168 -7.93 19.02 8.94
C VAL A 168 -9.41 19.35 8.80
N LYS A 169 -9.83 20.51 9.32
CA LYS A 169 -11.22 20.97 9.37
C LYS A 169 -11.63 21.79 8.16
N LEU A 170 -10.67 22.57 7.62
CA LEU A 170 -10.91 23.44 6.47
C LEU A 170 -9.60 23.64 5.71
N ILE A 171 -9.72 23.66 4.39
CA ILE A 171 -8.62 24.01 3.49
C ILE A 171 -9.09 25.20 2.65
N THR A 172 -8.30 26.27 2.63
CA THR A 172 -8.51 27.43 1.78
C THR A 172 -7.27 27.67 0.92
N ARG A 173 -7.49 28.14 -0.30
CA ARG A 173 -6.42 28.53 -1.23
C ARG A 173 -6.37 30.06 -1.34
N ASN A 174 -5.15 30.62 -1.38
CA ASN A 174 -4.90 32.01 -1.68
C ASN A 174 -3.74 32.15 -2.68
N SER A 175 -3.28 33.36 -2.94
CA SER A 175 -2.19 33.64 -3.88
C SER A 175 -0.83 33.05 -3.43
N SER A 176 -0.62 32.79 -2.15
CA SER A 176 0.63 32.26 -1.58
C SER A 176 0.60 30.74 -1.35
N GLY A 177 -0.52 30.06 -1.60
CA GLY A 177 -0.65 28.62 -1.42
C GLY A 177 -1.92 28.22 -0.69
N PHE A 178 -1.80 27.36 0.30
CA PHE A 178 -2.91 26.72 1.04
C PHE A 178 -2.80 26.99 2.52
N ASN A 179 -3.91 27.35 3.13
CA ASN A 179 -4.09 27.39 4.59
C ASN A 179 -4.96 26.23 5.03
N LEU A 180 -4.42 25.43 5.95
CA LEU A 180 -5.12 24.30 6.55
C LEU A 180 -5.44 24.64 8.01
N THR A 181 -6.71 24.82 8.31
CA THR A 181 -7.20 24.92 9.68
C THR A 181 -7.35 23.52 10.25
N THR A 182 -6.64 23.21 11.31
CA THR A 182 -6.62 21.88 11.91
C THR A 182 -7.02 21.91 13.38
N SER A 183 -7.26 20.74 13.98
CA SER A 183 -7.44 20.63 15.43
C SER A 183 -6.17 20.96 16.24
N CYS A 184 -5.01 21.02 15.58
CA CYS A 184 -3.69 21.31 16.21
C CYS A 184 -3.13 22.68 15.79
N GLY A 185 -4.00 23.61 15.38
CA GLY A 185 -3.59 24.93 14.88
C GLY A 185 -3.58 25.02 13.35
N THR A 186 -3.13 26.15 12.83
CA THR A 186 -3.10 26.41 11.38
C THR A 186 -1.74 26.01 10.78
N VAL A 187 -1.79 25.43 9.58
CA VAL A 187 -0.62 25.12 8.76
C VAL A 187 -0.73 25.86 7.44
N HIS A 188 0.37 26.46 6.99
CA HIS A 188 0.49 27.07 5.69
C HIS A 188 1.51 26.33 4.83
N ALA A 189 1.18 26.08 3.55
CA ALA A 189 2.06 25.44 2.59
C ALA A 189 1.81 25.96 1.18
N THR A 190 2.88 26.04 0.37
CA THR A 190 2.78 26.49 -1.02
C THR A 190 2.08 25.46 -1.90
N ARG A 191 2.19 24.16 -1.55
CA ARG A 191 1.57 23.05 -2.27
C ARG A 191 0.78 22.18 -1.31
N LEU A 192 -0.17 21.42 -1.84
CA LEU A 192 -1.01 20.50 -1.09
C LEU A 192 -1.09 19.15 -1.80
N LEU A 193 -0.87 18.07 -1.05
CA LEU A 193 -1.15 16.71 -1.46
C LEU A 193 -2.27 16.15 -0.59
N LEU A 194 -3.33 15.66 -1.21
CA LEU A 194 -4.40 14.95 -0.54
C LEU A 194 -4.18 13.44 -0.70
N ALA A 195 -3.80 12.77 0.38
CA ALA A 195 -3.52 11.32 0.45
C ALA A 195 -4.42 10.63 1.49
N ALA A 196 -5.63 11.17 1.70
CA ALA A 196 -6.54 10.83 2.80
C ALA A 196 -7.37 9.55 2.58
N GLY A 197 -7.01 8.69 1.62
CA GLY A 197 -7.65 7.40 1.41
C GLY A 197 -9.18 7.50 1.26
N ALA A 198 -9.93 6.82 2.12
CA ALA A 198 -11.39 6.82 2.09
C ALA A 198 -12.03 8.20 2.39
N TRP A 199 -11.29 9.09 3.04
CA TRP A 199 -11.74 10.46 3.37
C TRP A 199 -11.35 11.49 2.32
N LEU A 200 -10.78 11.07 1.18
CA LEU A 200 -10.28 11.99 0.16
C LEU A 200 -11.40 12.86 -0.44
N LYS A 201 -12.56 12.27 -0.73
CA LYS A 201 -13.69 13.00 -1.34
C LYS A 201 -14.18 14.16 -0.49
N PRO A 202 -14.53 14.00 0.80
CA PRO A 202 -14.97 15.13 1.65
C PRO A 202 -13.87 16.18 1.86
N ILE A 203 -12.59 15.80 1.89
CA ILE A 203 -11.50 16.77 2.04
C ILE A 203 -11.29 17.56 0.75
N ALA A 204 -11.37 16.93 -0.43
CA ALA A 204 -11.26 17.60 -1.72
C ALA A 204 -12.40 18.61 -1.96
N ALA A 205 -13.58 18.37 -1.38
CA ALA A 205 -14.73 19.27 -1.45
C ALA A 205 -14.45 20.67 -0.85
N HIS A 206 -13.52 20.81 0.10
CA HIS A 206 -13.08 22.11 0.61
C HIS A 206 -12.50 23.02 -0.49
N LEU A 207 -12.03 22.42 -1.57
CA LEU A 207 -11.44 23.11 -2.74
C LEU A 207 -12.38 23.10 -3.95
N ALA A 208 -13.66 22.78 -3.76
CA ALA A 208 -14.67 22.60 -4.80
C ALA A 208 -14.29 21.56 -5.87
N VAL A 209 -13.50 20.53 -5.45
CA VAL A 209 -13.12 19.40 -6.32
C VAL A 209 -14.00 18.21 -5.98
N ASP A 210 -14.82 17.79 -6.94
CA ASP A 210 -15.55 16.52 -6.85
C ASP A 210 -14.74 15.37 -7.44
N LEU A 211 -14.58 14.31 -6.64
CA LEU A 211 -13.82 13.13 -7.03
C LEU A 211 -14.76 11.93 -7.19
N PRO A 212 -14.68 11.18 -8.31
CA PRO A 212 -15.53 10.02 -8.56
C PRO A 212 -15.05 8.79 -7.76
N ILE A 213 -14.86 8.96 -6.45
CA ILE A 213 -14.39 7.92 -5.54
C ILE A 213 -15.57 7.32 -4.79
N ARG A 214 -15.62 5.99 -4.77
CA ARG A 214 -16.56 5.21 -3.96
C ARG A 214 -15.76 4.43 -2.91
N THR A 215 -16.08 4.66 -1.65
CA THR A 215 -15.51 3.88 -0.54
C THR A 215 -16.21 2.53 -0.46
N ARG A 216 -15.42 1.47 -0.31
CA ARG A 216 -15.92 0.12 0.00
C ARG A 216 -15.34 -0.32 1.33
N VAL A 217 -16.17 -0.95 2.15
CA VAL A 217 -15.72 -1.63 3.36
C VAL A 217 -15.38 -3.07 2.98
N ASN A 218 -14.15 -3.47 3.22
CA ASN A 218 -13.70 -4.86 3.06
C ASN A 218 -13.49 -5.46 4.46
N THR A 219 -13.92 -6.69 4.63
CA THR A 219 -13.68 -7.46 5.86
C THR A 219 -12.50 -8.39 5.65
N VAL A 220 -11.57 -8.38 6.59
CA VAL A 220 -10.48 -9.35 6.70
C VAL A 220 -10.77 -10.21 7.92
N SER A 221 -10.85 -11.53 7.71
CA SER A 221 -10.98 -12.51 8.79
C SER A 221 -9.60 -13.08 9.10
N VAL A 222 -9.28 -13.14 10.38
CA VAL A 222 -8.01 -13.71 10.87
C VAL A 222 -8.36 -14.88 11.77
N THR A 223 -7.72 -16.03 11.54
CA THR A 223 -7.86 -17.21 12.41
C THR A 223 -7.11 -17.00 13.73
N GLU A 224 -7.41 -17.78 14.71
CA GLU A 224 -6.51 -17.96 15.86
C GLU A 224 -5.16 -18.50 15.38
N ARG A 225 -4.15 -18.42 16.25
CA ARG A 225 -2.83 -18.97 15.93
C ARG A 225 -2.92 -20.48 15.84
N MET A 226 -2.47 -21.02 14.71
CA MET A 226 -2.45 -22.46 14.43
C MET A 226 -1.15 -22.82 13.71
N SER A 227 -0.85 -24.10 13.62
CA SER A 227 0.27 -24.57 12.79
C SER A 227 0.03 -24.19 11.33
N PRO A 228 1.07 -23.74 10.60
CA PRO A 228 0.92 -23.38 9.19
C PRO A 228 0.36 -24.55 8.37
N LEU A 229 -0.72 -24.31 7.65
CA LEU A 229 -1.32 -25.28 6.72
C LEU A 229 -0.71 -25.16 5.33
N ILE A 230 -0.32 -23.95 4.94
CA ILE A 230 0.33 -23.62 3.68
C ILE A 230 1.53 -22.72 3.99
N SER A 231 2.57 -22.78 3.19
CA SER A 231 3.81 -22.05 3.37
C SER A 231 3.90 -20.81 2.50
N SER A 232 3.21 -20.82 1.36
CA SER A 232 3.16 -19.74 0.38
C SER A 232 1.88 -18.91 0.52
N ILE A 233 1.82 -17.72 -0.05
CA ILE A 233 0.53 -17.02 -0.22
C ILE A 233 -0.29 -17.65 -1.35
N VAL A 234 -1.61 -17.68 -1.20
CA VAL A 234 -2.55 -18.25 -2.19
C VAL A 234 -3.69 -17.27 -2.46
#